data_99587d645ce790404cb476a427636888
#
_entry.id   99587d645ce790404cb476a427636888
#
_cell.length_a   1.000
_cell.length_b   1.000
_cell.length_c   1.000
_cell.angle_alpha   90.00
_cell.angle_beta   90.00
_cell.angle_gamma   90.00
#
_symmetry.space_group_name_H-M   'P 1'
#
loop_
_entity.id
_entity.type
_entity.pdbx_description
1 polymer ?
#
loop_
_entity_poly.entity_id
_entity_poly.type
_entity_poly.pdbx_seq_one_letter_code
_entity_poly.pdbx_strand_id
1 'polypeptide(L)'
;MTENQLSWFGIIRVGLVQAALGGIVVLTTSTINRLMIVELALPALVPGLLVTWHYALQILRPRWGYGSDRGARRTPWIIGGMFVLALGGALAAASVGLTASSTILGLCVAFVAFTLIGIGVGASGTSLLIFLASHVERERRAAAATIVWIMMIVGFILTSAFVGHFLDPFTPLRLVTLASTICAFAFLISLVALYRLEPRQKQTSHIQSNSDAAKPAFREAFAHVWRMADARRFAIFVFISMLAYSAQDLILEPFAALRFGLTPGQTASLSGMQNGGVLFGMILVGVLATMFNRYRFMELRNWVMLGCFGSSLALIGLVVAARMGPPWPISASVFALGFANGVYAVAAIGSMFTSARAEGSEHEGLRMGLFGAAQAVAFGLGGVAGTGLSDFFRIFMDAPEIAYASVFAIEALLFVVAAWLATSIGRNTAHSENQNPLVLAAGHEIGVEGG
;
A
#
# COMPACT_ATOMS: atom_id res chain seq x y z
N MET A 1 28.85 3.95 18.10
CA MET A 1 27.97 4.32 16.99
C MET A 1 28.90 4.58 15.80
N THR A 2 28.86 3.72 14.80
CA THR A 2 29.65 3.92 13.58
C THR A 2 29.13 5.16 12.86
N GLU A 3 30.02 6.05 12.40
CA GLU A 3 29.74 7.40 11.86
C GLU A 3 28.72 7.49 10.70
N ASN A 4 28.14 6.37 10.27
CA ASN A 4 27.28 6.28 9.08
C ASN A 4 25.84 5.83 9.34
N GLN A 5 25.40 5.73 10.59
CA GLN A 5 24.07 5.20 10.92
C GLN A 5 23.04 6.32 11.17
N LEU A 6 21.82 6.13 10.62
CA LEU A 6 20.73 7.07 10.85
C LEU A 6 20.25 7.03 12.29
N SER A 7 20.18 8.22 12.91
CA SER A 7 19.50 8.42 14.18
C SER A 7 17.97 8.28 14.01
N TRP A 8 17.22 8.18 15.10
CA TRP A 8 15.76 8.19 15.05
C TRP A 8 15.22 9.45 14.38
N PHE A 9 15.84 10.60 14.60
CA PHE A 9 15.50 11.83 13.90
C PHE A 9 15.74 11.74 12.40
N GLY A 10 16.82 11.08 11.97
CA GLY A 10 17.07 10.77 10.56
C GLY A 10 15.99 9.89 9.94
N ILE A 11 15.50 8.88 10.68
CA ILE A 11 14.40 8.01 10.25
C ILE A 11 13.10 8.82 10.08
N ILE A 12 12.80 9.73 11.00
CA ILE A 12 11.63 10.63 10.89
C ILE A 12 11.75 11.52 9.66
N ARG A 13 12.93 12.06 9.36
CA ARG A 13 13.17 12.86 8.14
C ARG A 13 12.91 12.05 6.86
N VAL A 14 13.36 10.80 6.80
CA VAL A 14 13.03 9.87 5.71
C VAL A 14 11.52 9.63 5.64
N GLY A 15 10.86 9.47 6.78
CA GLY A 15 9.41 9.34 6.91
C GLY A 15 8.65 10.55 6.38
N LEU A 16 9.16 11.78 6.55
CA LEU A 16 8.56 12.99 5.96
C LEU A 16 8.53 12.95 4.42
N VAL A 17 9.58 12.41 3.80
CA VAL A 17 9.59 12.20 2.33
C VAL A 17 8.51 11.20 1.94
N GLN A 18 8.35 10.12 2.72
CA GLN A 18 7.33 9.12 2.45
C GLN A 18 5.91 9.68 2.66
N ALA A 19 5.71 10.54 3.66
CA ALA A 19 4.46 11.26 3.89
C ALA A 19 4.13 12.20 2.70
N ALA A 20 5.12 12.94 2.21
CA ALA A 20 4.99 13.80 1.05
C ALA A 20 4.64 13.02 -0.23
N LEU A 21 5.31 11.89 -0.45
CA LEU A 21 5.01 10.96 -1.56
C LEU A 21 3.57 10.45 -1.45
N GLY A 22 3.19 9.97 -0.27
CA GLY A 22 1.83 9.49 -0.01
C GLY A 22 0.78 10.57 -0.27
N GLY A 23 1.00 11.79 0.19
CA GLY A 23 0.08 12.90 -0.02
C GLY A 23 -0.22 13.16 -1.51
N ILE A 24 0.80 13.11 -2.39
CA ILE A 24 0.57 13.26 -3.84
C ILE A 24 -0.17 12.04 -4.40
N VAL A 25 0.17 10.84 -3.94
CA VAL A 25 -0.50 9.61 -4.40
C VAL A 25 -1.98 9.61 -4.05
N VAL A 26 -2.38 9.91 -2.80
CA VAL A 26 -3.80 9.92 -2.42
C VAL A 26 -4.59 11.01 -3.17
N LEU A 27 -3.99 12.17 -3.39
CA LEU A 27 -4.61 13.22 -4.20
C LEU A 27 -4.97 12.72 -5.61
N THR A 28 -4.07 11.96 -6.23
CA THR A 28 -4.23 11.51 -7.62
C THR A 28 -5.09 10.26 -7.75
N THR A 29 -4.96 9.30 -6.84
CA THR A 29 -5.71 8.04 -6.92
C THR A 29 -7.10 8.12 -6.31
N SER A 30 -7.34 9.04 -5.40
CA SER A 30 -8.63 9.22 -4.71
C SER A 30 -9.37 10.44 -5.28
N THR A 31 -8.94 11.65 -4.99
CA THR A 31 -9.66 12.88 -5.36
C THR A 31 -9.77 13.07 -6.88
N ILE A 32 -8.67 12.98 -7.64
CA ILE A 32 -8.70 13.18 -9.10
C ILE A 32 -9.48 12.06 -9.78
N ASN A 33 -9.33 10.81 -9.34
CA ASN A 33 -10.14 9.68 -9.81
C ASN A 33 -11.63 9.93 -9.62
N ARG A 34 -12.06 10.37 -8.45
CA ARG A 34 -13.45 10.71 -8.16
C ARG A 34 -13.97 11.84 -9.07
N LEU A 35 -13.18 12.89 -9.26
CA LEU A 35 -13.56 14.02 -10.11
C LEU A 35 -13.76 13.60 -11.56
N MET A 36 -12.91 12.72 -12.08
CA MET A 36 -13.06 12.19 -13.44
C MET A 36 -14.36 11.38 -13.60
N ILE A 37 -14.74 10.60 -12.59
CA ILE A 37 -15.94 9.75 -12.64
C ILE A 37 -17.22 10.57 -12.43
N VAL A 38 -17.23 11.46 -11.45
CA VAL A 38 -18.46 12.13 -11.01
C VAL A 38 -18.67 13.47 -11.72
N GLU A 39 -17.64 14.35 -11.73
CA GLU A 39 -17.78 15.69 -12.31
C GLU A 39 -17.66 15.69 -13.84
N LEU A 40 -16.84 14.80 -14.40
CA LEU A 40 -16.66 14.69 -15.85
C LEU A 40 -17.52 13.57 -16.46
N ALA A 41 -18.26 12.82 -15.63
CA ALA A 41 -19.11 11.69 -16.04
C ALA A 41 -18.39 10.67 -16.94
N LEU A 42 -17.08 10.48 -16.73
CA LEU A 42 -16.32 9.46 -17.43
C LEU A 42 -16.67 8.06 -16.89
N PRO A 43 -16.64 7.01 -17.74
CA PRO A 43 -16.69 5.64 -17.26
C PRO A 43 -15.60 5.40 -16.22
N ALA A 44 -15.93 4.72 -15.11
CA ALA A 44 -15.01 4.52 -13.99
C ALA A 44 -13.75 3.73 -14.41
N LEU A 45 -13.88 2.90 -15.42
CA LEU A 45 -12.77 2.15 -16.02
C LEU A 45 -11.65 3.07 -16.55
N VAL A 46 -11.98 4.28 -17.06
CA VAL A 46 -10.99 5.19 -17.66
C VAL A 46 -9.96 5.66 -16.62
N PRO A 47 -10.35 6.34 -15.52
CA PRO A 47 -9.37 6.69 -14.48
C PRO A 47 -8.81 5.44 -13.79
N GLY A 48 -9.57 4.34 -13.67
CA GLY A 48 -9.07 3.06 -13.17
C GLY A 48 -7.88 2.52 -14.00
N LEU A 49 -7.94 2.61 -15.33
CA LEU A 49 -6.83 2.24 -16.21
C LEU A 49 -5.61 3.18 -16.04
N LEU A 50 -5.82 4.49 -15.84
CA LEU A 50 -4.73 5.42 -15.57
C LEU A 50 -3.99 5.08 -14.27
N VAL A 51 -4.74 4.77 -13.21
CA VAL A 51 -4.17 4.33 -11.93
C VAL A 51 -3.47 2.99 -12.09
N THR A 52 -4.04 2.05 -12.82
CA THR A 52 -3.39 0.76 -13.11
C THR A 52 -2.10 0.94 -13.88
N TRP A 53 -2.08 1.84 -14.87
CA TRP A 53 -0.88 2.18 -15.63
C TRP A 53 0.24 2.70 -14.71
N HIS A 54 -0.09 3.58 -13.80
CA HIS A 54 0.87 4.08 -12.81
C HIS A 54 1.45 2.93 -11.96
N TYR A 55 0.65 1.93 -11.54
CA TYR A 55 1.16 0.74 -10.85
C TYR A 55 1.98 -0.17 -11.75
N ALA A 56 1.58 -0.34 -13.02
CA ALA A 56 2.33 -1.14 -13.99
C ALA A 56 3.75 -0.61 -14.21
N LEU A 57 3.94 0.71 -14.24
CA LEU A 57 5.27 1.32 -14.33
C LEU A 57 6.17 1.01 -13.12
N GLN A 58 5.60 0.66 -11.98
CA GLN A 58 6.36 0.26 -10.81
C GLN A 58 7.02 -1.12 -10.95
N ILE A 59 6.67 -1.91 -11.97
CA ILE A 59 7.43 -3.11 -12.35
C ILE A 59 8.88 -2.76 -12.72
N LEU A 60 9.14 -1.50 -13.10
CA LEU A 60 10.50 -1.00 -13.38
C LEU A 60 11.33 -0.69 -12.12
N ARG A 61 10.80 -0.87 -10.91
CA ARG A 61 11.52 -0.63 -9.64
C ARG A 61 12.92 -1.26 -9.57
N PRO A 62 13.16 -2.51 -10.07
CA PRO A 62 14.51 -3.07 -10.06
C PRO A 62 15.50 -2.26 -10.89
N ARG A 63 15.07 -1.63 -11.99
CA ARG A 63 15.92 -0.74 -12.82
C ARG A 63 16.28 0.55 -12.08
N TRP A 64 15.33 1.12 -11.34
CA TRP A 64 15.58 2.30 -10.51
C TRP A 64 16.52 1.99 -9.35
N GLY A 65 16.35 0.84 -8.70
CA GLY A 65 17.28 0.34 -7.68
C GLY A 65 18.69 0.21 -8.21
N TYR A 66 18.86 -0.48 -9.34
CA TYR A 66 20.16 -0.66 -9.99
C TYR A 66 20.80 0.68 -10.41
N GLY A 67 20.02 1.62 -10.94
CA GLY A 67 20.51 2.97 -11.27
C GLY A 67 20.98 3.72 -10.03
N SER A 68 20.26 3.64 -8.92
CA SER A 68 20.63 4.28 -7.67
C SER A 68 21.86 3.65 -7.00
N ASP A 69 22.11 2.36 -7.23
CA ASP A 69 23.29 1.65 -6.70
C ASP A 69 24.59 2.01 -7.45
N ARG A 70 24.50 2.34 -8.75
CA ARG A 70 25.63 2.83 -9.54
C ARG A 70 26.04 4.26 -9.21
N GLY A 71 25.10 5.06 -8.71
CA GLY A 71 25.35 6.42 -8.24
C GLY A 71 26.07 6.42 -6.89
N ALA A 72 27.03 7.33 -6.70
CA ALA A 72 27.70 7.52 -5.40
C ALA A 72 26.72 7.99 -4.28
N ARG A 73 25.50 8.36 -4.64
CA ARG A 73 24.47 8.90 -3.74
C ARG A 73 23.07 8.53 -4.20
N ARG A 74 22.19 8.24 -3.25
CA ARG A 74 20.78 7.92 -3.47
C ARG A 74 19.84 9.13 -3.39
N THR A 75 20.25 10.15 -2.63
CA THR A 75 19.47 11.41 -2.48
C THR A 75 19.06 12.04 -3.82
N PRO A 76 19.91 12.13 -4.86
CA PRO A 76 19.48 12.70 -6.15
C PRO A 76 18.35 11.94 -6.83
N TRP A 77 18.33 10.59 -6.70
CA TRP A 77 17.25 9.75 -7.24
C TRP A 77 15.93 9.95 -6.49
N ILE A 78 15.99 10.14 -5.17
CA ILE A 78 14.81 10.42 -4.35
C ILE A 78 14.27 11.81 -4.72
N ILE A 79 15.12 12.84 -4.78
CA ILE A 79 14.72 14.22 -5.11
C ILE A 79 14.20 14.30 -6.54
N GLY A 80 14.90 13.70 -7.52
CA GLY A 80 14.47 13.67 -8.92
C GLY A 80 13.13 12.94 -9.08
N GLY A 81 12.95 11.80 -8.40
CA GLY A 81 11.68 11.07 -8.39
C GLY A 81 10.55 11.88 -7.76
N MET A 82 10.79 12.59 -6.65
CA MET A 82 9.82 13.48 -6.02
C MET A 82 9.45 14.68 -6.90
N PHE A 83 10.41 15.25 -7.64
CA PHE A 83 10.13 16.30 -8.61
C PHE A 83 9.22 15.81 -9.75
N VAL A 84 9.54 14.65 -10.33
CA VAL A 84 8.73 14.03 -11.40
C VAL A 84 7.34 13.69 -10.89
N LEU A 85 7.23 13.17 -9.66
CA LEU A 85 5.96 12.88 -9.01
C LEU A 85 5.12 14.16 -8.80
N ALA A 86 5.72 15.22 -8.30
CA ALA A 86 5.04 16.50 -8.06
C ALA A 86 4.55 17.12 -9.37
N LEU A 87 5.36 17.08 -10.42
CA LEU A 87 4.97 17.53 -11.76
C LEU A 87 3.79 16.70 -12.30
N GLY A 88 3.87 15.37 -12.16
CA GLY A 88 2.79 14.46 -12.54
C GLY A 88 1.48 14.75 -11.81
N GLY A 89 1.53 14.99 -10.49
CA GLY A 89 0.36 15.33 -9.68
C GLY A 89 -0.29 16.65 -10.10
N ALA A 90 0.51 17.69 -10.37
CA ALA A 90 0.01 18.97 -10.86
C ALA A 90 -0.63 18.85 -12.28
N LEU A 91 0.02 18.08 -13.17
CA LEU A 91 -0.54 17.81 -14.51
C LEU A 91 -1.82 16.97 -14.46
N ALA A 92 -1.92 16.02 -13.53
CA ALA A 92 -3.13 15.23 -13.33
C ALA A 92 -4.32 16.12 -12.92
N ALA A 93 -4.10 17.11 -12.06
CA ALA A 93 -5.12 18.09 -11.71
C ALA A 93 -5.49 18.98 -12.92
N ALA A 94 -4.51 19.43 -13.69
CA ALA A 94 -4.75 20.22 -14.90
C ALA A 94 -5.52 19.43 -15.96
N SER A 95 -5.31 18.12 -16.07
CA SER A 95 -6.01 17.26 -17.03
C SER A 95 -7.53 17.24 -16.81
N VAL A 96 -8.00 17.37 -15.55
CA VAL A 96 -9.44 17.44 -15.24
C VAL A 96 -10.09 18.64 -15.90
N GLY A 97 -9.49 19.83 -15.78
CA GLY A 97 -9.98 21.04 -16.44
C GLY A 97 -9.93 20.97 -17.97
N LEU A 98 -8.85 20.37 -18.51
CA LEU A 98 -8.70 20.17 -19.95
C LEU A 98 -9.71 19.17 -20.51
N THR A 99 -10.05 18.12 -19.77
CA THR A 99 -11.05 17.13 -20.18
C THR A 99 -12.44 17.76 -20.33
N ALA A 100 -12.78 18.75 -19.50
CA ALA A 100 -14.02 19.49 -19.61
C ALA A 100 -14.12 20.30 -20.92
N SER A 101 -12.99 20.77 -21.46
CA SER A 101 -12.94 21.53 -22.74
C SER A 101 -12.72 20.62 -23.96
N SER A 102 -11.89 19.61 -23.83
CA SER A 102 -11.57 18.63 -24.87
C SER A 102 -11.19 17.29 -24.22
N THR A 103 -12.09 16.31 -24.30
CA THR A 103 -11.90 14.99 -23.67
C THR A 103 -10.62 14.31 -24.16
N ILE A 104 -10.32 14.36 -25.46
CA ILE A 104 -9.12 13.72 -26.01
C ILE A 104 -7.85 14.37 -25.47
N LEU A 105 -7.76 15.71 -25.50
CA LEU A 105 -6.59 16.42 -25.00
C LEU A 105 -6.40 16.17 -23.48
N GLY A 106 -7.49 16.26 -22.72
CA GLY A 106 -7.44 16.00 -21.27
C GLY A 106 -6.98 14.59 -20.95
N LEU A 107 -7.46 13.56 -21.65
CA LEU A 107 -7.03 12.18 -21.44
C LEU A 107 -5.57 11.95 -21.88
N CYS A 108 -5.10 12.58 -22.95
CA CYS A 108 -3.68 12.53 -23.33
C CYS A 108 -2.79 13.13 -22.24
N VAL A 109 -3.18 14.29 -21.69
CA VAL A 109 -2.45 14.92 -20.58
C VAL A 109 -2.52 14.05 -19.32
N ALA A 110 -3.68 13.46 -19.01
CA ALA A 110 -3.83 12.53 -17.90
C ALA A 110 -2.90 11.31 -18.04
N PHE A 111 -2.81 10.71 -19.23
CA PHE A 111 -1.91 9.58 -19.48
C PHE A 111 -0.45 9.96 -19.23
N VAL A 112 0.01 11.12 -19.71
CA VAL A 112 1.36 11.64 -19.42
C VAL A 112 1.54 11.88 -17.93
N ALA A 113 0.55 12.49 -17.27
CA ALA A 113 0.58 12.76 -15.83
C ALA A 113 0.74 11.47 -15.01
N PHE A 114 -0.08 10.45 -15.25
CA PHE A 114 -0.01 9.16 -14.55
C PHE A 114 1.26 8.38 -14.91
N THR A 115 1.84 8.59 -16.10
CA THR A 115 3.17 8.08 -16.45
C THR A 115 4.25 8.70 -15.55
N LEU A 116 4.24 10.02 -15.40
CA LEU A 116 5.17 10.73 -14.52
C LEU A 116 4.98 10.32 -13.06
N ILE A 117 3.74 10.16 -12.59
CA ILE A 117 3.43 9.68 -11.24
C ILE A 117 4.04 8.29 -11.01
N GLY A 118 3.84 7.35 -11.95
CA GLY A 118 4.37 5.99 -11.84
C GLY A 118 5.91 5.96 -11.81
N ILE A 119 6.56 6.74 -12.67
CA ILE A 119 8.02 6.88 -12.69
C ILE A 119 8.51 7.53 -11.38
N GLY A 120 7.88 8.61 -10.95
CA GLY A 120 8.24 9.35 -9.75
C GLY A 120 8.13 8.51 -8.48
N VAL A 121 7.00 7.81 -8.29
CA VAL A 121 6.79 6.87 -7.16
C VAL A 121 7.79 5.72 -7.21
N GLY A 122 8.01 5.15 -8.40
CA GLY A 122 8.97 4.05 -8.60
C GLY A 122 10.39 4.46 -8.23
N ALA A 123 10.87 5.59 -8.76
CA ALA A 123 12.22 6.08 -8.54
C ALA A 123 12.44 6.54 -7.09
N SER A 124 11.57 7.42 -6.56
CA SER A 124 11.72 7.96 -5.21
C SER A 124 11.48 6.90 -4.14
N GLY A 125 10.39 6.14 -4.21
CA GLY A 125 10.03 5.14 -3.21
C GLY A 125 11.03 3.99 -3.12
N THR A 126 11.52 3.48 -4.27
CA THR A 126 12.53 2.42 -4.28
C THR A 126 13.85 2.91 -3.68
N SER A 127 14.35 4.07 -4.14
CA SER A 127 15.61 4.64 -3.65
C SER A 127 15.54 4.98 -2.16
N LEU A 128 14.38 5.44 -1.66
CA LEU A 128 14.15 5.74 -0.25
C LEU A 128 14.19 4.49 0.62
N LEU A 129 13.53 3.40 0.20
CA LEU A 129 13.56 2.13 0.94
C LEU A 129 14.96 1.52 0.98
N ILE A 130 15.69 1.57 -0.13
CA ILE A 130 17.09 1.09 -0.19
C ILE A 130 17.98 1.99 0.69
N PHE A 131 17.77 3.31 0.67
CA PHE A 131 18.48 4.24 1.55
C PHE A 131 18.27 3.90 3.02
N LEU A 132 17.01 3.68 3.42
CA LEU A 132 16.66 3.27 4.79
C LEU A 132 17.34 1.95 5.17
N ALA A 133 17.24 0.94 4.32
CA ALA A 133 17.82 -0.39 4.56
C ALA A 133 19.35 -0.37 4.69
N SER A 134 20.03 0.54 3.99
CA SER A 134 21.51 0.63 4.00
C SER A 134 22.08 1.47 5.13
N HIS A 135 21.30 2.40 5.72
CA HIS A 135 21.76 3.34 6.73
C HIS A 135 21.14 3.10 8.12
N VAL A 136 20.31 2.06 8.28
CA VAL A 136 19.72 1.68 9.58
C VAL A 136 20.29 0.34 10.03
N GLU A 137 20.63 0.24 11.31
CA GLU A 137 21.08 -0.99 11.97
C GLU A 137 20.07 -2.13 11.75
N ARG A 138 20.58 -3.35 11.61
CA ARG A 138 19.78 -4.53 11.26
C ARG A 138 18.63 -4.76 12.25
N GLU A 139 18.88 -4.54 13.53
CA GLU A 139 17.93 -4.70 14.63
C GLU A 139 16.81 -3.65 14.60
N ARG A 140 17.11 -2.45 14.07
CA ARG A 140 16.19 -1.31 14.03
C ARG A 140 15.43 -1.17 12.70
N ARG A 141 15.79 -1.94 11.66
CA ARG A 141 15.21 -1.82 10.31
C ARG A 141 13.71 -2.02 10.27
N ALA A 142 13.19 -3.01 11.01
CA ALA A 142 11.77 -3.26 11.07
C ALA A 142 10.99 -2.09 11.67
N ALA A 143 11.47 -1.54 12.80
CA ALA A 143 10.86 -0.37 13.44
C ALA A 143 10.95 0.88 12.55
N ALA A 144 12.09 1.09 11.88
CA ALA A 144 12.26 2.21 10.95
C ALA A 144 11.30 2.11 9.75
N ALA A 145 11.15 0.93 9.16
CA ALA A 145 10.20 0.70 8.07
C ALA A 145 8.75 0.96 8.52
N THR A 146 8.40 0.51 9.74
CA THR A 146 7.07 0.76 10.31
C THR A 146 6.79 2.26 10.49
N ILE A 147 7.76 3.02 11.03
CA ILE A 147 7.63 4.48 11.20
C ILE A 147 7.42 5.16 9.84
N VAL A 148 8.23 4.80 8.84
CA VAL A 148 8.13 5.38 7.50
C VAL A 148 6.78 5.05 6.86
N TRP A 149 6.25 3.84 7.07
CA TRP A 149 4.93 3.44 6.60
C TRP A 149 3.79 4.20 7.30
N ILE A 150 3.85 4.32 8.62
CA ILE A 150 2.88 5.12 9.41
C ILE A 150 2.90 6.58 8.92
N MET A 151 4.07 7.15 8.69
CA MET A 151 4.18 8.53 8.19
C MET A 151 3.58 8.69 6.79
N MET A 152 3.62 7.65 5.94
CA MET A 152 2.91 7.67 4.65
C MET A 152 1.39 7.79 4.86
N ILE A 153 0.82 7.01 5.77
CA ILE A 153 -0.62 7.08 6.10
C ILE A 153 -0.98 8.44 6.69
N VAL A 154 -0.13 9.00 7.54
CA VAL A 154 -0.29 10.38 8.05
C VAL A 154 -0.31 11.38 6.88
N GLY A 155 0.55 11.20 5.88
CA GLY A 155 0.55 12.01 4.66
C GLY A 155 -0.78 11.91 3.89
N PHE A 156 -1.36 10.70 3.78
CA PHE A 156 -2.69 10.51 3.20
C PHE A 156 -3.76 11.31 3.97
N ILE A 157 -3.79 11.19 5.30
CA ILE A 157 -4.78 11.86 6.16
C ILE A 157 -4.67 13.37 6.03
N LEU A 158 -3.45 13.92 6.16
CA LEU A 158 -3.22 15.36 6.11
C LEU A 158 -3.60 15.95 4.75
N THR A 159 -3.23 15.28 3.66
CA THR A 159 -3.58 15.73 2.30
C THR A 159 -5.08 15.64 2.08
N SER A 160 -5.73 14.54 2.45
CA SER A 160 -7.18 14.38 2.31
C SER A 160 -7.96 15.41 3.14
N ALA A 161 -7.51 15.71 4.37
CA ALA A 161 -8.10 16.74 5.21
C ALA A 161 -7.92 18.14 4.61
N PHE A 162 -6.74 18.45 4.06
CA PHE A 162 -6.47 19.72 3.40
C PHE A 162 -7.31 19.89 2.14
N VAL A 163 -7.38 18.88 1.28
CA VAL A 163 -8.26 18.86 0.10
C VAL A 163 -9.71 19.00 0.52
N GLY A 164 -10.13 18.25 1.55
CA GLY A 164 -11.50 18.29 2.07
C GLY A 164 -11.93 19.67 2.54
N HIS A 165 -11.02 20.45 3.09
CA HIS A 165 -11.31 21.80 3.60
C HIS A 165 -11.30 22.87 2.49
N PHE A 166 -10.40 22.76 1.51
CA PHE A 166 -10.15 23.85 0.55
C PHE A 166 -10.71 23.61 -0.85
N LEU A 167 -11.19 22.42 -1.19
CA LEU A 167 -11.64 22.12 -2.54
C LEU A 167 -13.07 22.65 -2.83
N ASP A 168 -13.90 22.78 -1.80
CA ASP A 168 -15.27 23.28 -1.97
C ASP A 168 -15.38 24.83 -1.91
N PRO A 169 -16.25 25.45 -2.73
CA PRO A 169 -16.96 24.88 -3.87
C PRO A 169 -16.01 24.52 -5.01
N PHE A 170 -16.26 23.39 -5.67
CA PHE A 170 -15.39 22.87 -6.71
C PHE A 170 -15.34 23.80 -7.94
N THR A 171 -14.13 24.10 -8.38
CA THR A 171 -13.83 24.66 -9.70
C THR A 171 -12.53 24.04 -10.24
N PRO A 172 -12.39 23.88 -11.58
CA PRO A 172 -11.16 23.35 -12.15
C PRO A 172 -9.91 24.17 -11.78
N LEU A 173 -10.03 25.49 -11.73
CA LEU A 173 -8.92 26.37 -11.35
C LEU A 173 -8.52 26.16 -9.87
N ARG A 174 -9.51 26.02 -8.97
CA ARG A 174 -9.25 25.75 -7.55
C ARG A 174 -8.55 24.40 -7.36
N LEU A 175 -8.98 23.35 -8.11
CA LEU A 175 -8.32 22.06 -8.10
C LEU A 175 -6.85 22.17 -8.52
N VAL A 176 -6.57 22.83 -9.65
CA VAL A 176 -5.20 22.99 -10.16
C VAL A 176 -4.33 23.76 -9.16
N THR A 177 -4.85 24.87 -8.62
CA THR A 177 -4.12 25.68 -7.64
C THR A 177 -3.82 24.87 -6.37
N LEU A 178 -4.83 24.18 -5.81
CA LEU A 178 -4.72 23.37 -4.61
C LEU A 178 -3.74 22.20 -4.81
N ALA A 179 -3.90 21.45 -5.89
CA ALA A 179 -3.03 20.32 -6.22
C ALA A 179 -1.57 20.75 -6.45
N SER A 180 -1.37 21.85 -7.21
CA SER A 180 -0.02 22.39 -7.43
C SER A 180 0.63 22.87 -6.13
N THR A 181 -0.14 23.47 -5.24
CA THR A 181 0.35 23.89 -3.91
C THR A 181 0.77 22.66 -3.06
N ILE A 182 -0.07 21.63 -3.02
CA ILE A 182 0.25 20.37 -2.31
C ILE A 182 1.51 19.74 -2.90
N CYS A 183 1.60 19.62 -4.23
CA CYS A 183 2.75 19.03 -4.92
C CYS A 183 4.04 19.83 -4.68
N ALA A 184 3.98 21.15 -4.76
CA ALA A 184 5.12 22.01 -4.48
C ALA A 184 5.58 21.90 -3.02
N PHE A 185 4.64 21.91 -2.08
CA PHE A 185 4.93 21.78 -0.65
C PHE A 185 5.52 20.40 -0.32
N ALA A 186 4.98 19.32 -0.88
CA ALA A 186 5.49 17.96 -0.75
C ALA A 186 6.94 17.85 -1.30
N PHE A 187 7.21 18.47 -2.44
CA PHE A 187 8.57 18.53 -2.99
C PHE A 187 9.52 19.33 -2.10
N LEU A 188 9.11 20.50 -1.61
CA LEU A 188 9.93 21.32 -0.71
C LEU A 188 10.22 20.60 0.61
N ILE A 189 9.23 19.96 1.23
CA ILE A 189 9.44 19.11 2.43
C ILE A 189 10.50 18.05 2.13
N SER A 190 10.44 17.39 0.97
CA SER A 190 11.39 16.35 0.60
C SER A 190 12.81 16.91 0.44
N LEU A 191 12.98 18.09 -0.12
CA LEU A 191 14.27 18.78 -0.22
C LEU A 191 14.86 19.07 1.17
N VAL A 192 14.05 19.66 2.06
CA VAL A 192 14.46 20.00 3.42
C VAL A 192 14.76 18.74 4.24
N ALA A 193 13.89 17.70 4.11
CA ALA A 193 14.06 16.47 4.82
C ALA A 193 15.34 15.72 4.43
N LEU A 194 15.75 15.76 3.17
CA LEU A 194 16.95 15.09 2.67
C LEU A 194 18.22 15.97 2.76
N TYR A 195 18.08 17.25 3.10
CA TYR A 195 19.24 18.16 3.17
C TYR A 195 20.29 17.63 4.15
N ARG A 196 21.50 17.35 3.63
CA ARG A 196 22.65 16.80 4.38
C ARG A 196 22.33 15.50 5.17
N LEU A 197 21.34 14.70 4.74
CA LEU A 197 21.02 13.46 5.42
C LEU A 197 21.94 12.31 5.00
N GLU A 198 22.36 12.28 3.72
CA GLU A 198 23.26 11.26 3.20
C GLU A 198 24.72 11.66 3.45
N PRO A 199 25.50 10.86 4.22
CA PRO A 199 26.91 11.12 4.43
C PRO A 199 27.66 11.09 3.10
N ARG A 200 28.68 11.95 2.97
CA ARG A 200 29.57 11.95 1.79
C ARG A 200 30.45 10.70 1.86
N GLN A 201 30.01 9.62 1.25
CA GLN A 201 30.83 8.40 1.16
C GLN A 201 32.09 8.72 0.34
N LYS A 202 33.27 8.64 0.97
CA LYS A 202 34.52 8.46 0.23
C LYS A 202 34.35 7.16 -0.54
N GLN A 203 34.57 7.20 -1.86
CA GLN A 203 34.60 6.00 -2.70
C GLN A 203 35.69 5.03 -2.17
N THR A 204 35.31 4.20 -1.22
CA THR A 204 35.97 2.93 -1.03
C THR A 204 35.39 2.02 -2.10
N SER A 205 36.22 1.79 -3.13
CA SER A 205 36.00 0.76 -4.12
C SER A 205 35.54 -0.50 -3.39
N HIS A 206 34.24 -0.80 -3.49
CA HIS A 206 33.75 -2.13 -3.14
C HIS A 206 34.48 -3.09 -4.07
N ILE A 207 35.51 -3.73 -3.53
CA ILE A 207 36.00 -5.00 -4.02
C ILE A 207 34.77 -5.86 -4.22
N GLN A 208 34.41 -6.09 -5.48
CA GLN A 208 33.49 -7.15 -5.85
C GLN A 208 34.02 -8.39 -5.16
N SER A 209 33.37 -8.82 -4.10
CA SER A 209 33.53 -10.16 -3.59
C SER A 209 33.14 -11.07 -4.77
N ASN A 210 34.19 -11.55 -5.46
CA ASN A 210 34.10 -12.64 -6.40
C ASN A 210 33.67 -13.91 -5.63
N SER A 211 32.40 -14.04 -5.35
CA SER A 211 31.76 -15.33 -5.19
C SER A 211 31.07 -15.64 -6.52
N ASP A 212 31.86 -16.03 -7.52
CA ASP A 212 31.43 -16.77 -8.71
C ASP A 212 31.03 -18.21 -8.36
N ALA A 213 30.26 -18.38 -7.28
CA ALA A 213 29.37 -19.50 -7.19
C ALA A 213 28.17 -19.10 -8.08
N ALA A 214 27.98 -19.80 -9.19
CA ALA A 214 26.90 -19.60 -10.14
C ALA A 214 25.58 -19.49 -9.39
N LYS A 215 25.11 -18.24 -9.14
CA LYS A 215 23.79 -18.03 -8.53
C LYS A 215 22.79 -18.64 -9.48
N PRO A 216 21.90 -19.55 -9.02
CA PRO A 216 20.89 -20.16 -9.86
C PRO A 216 20.17 -19.05 -10.63
N ALA A 217 19.91 -19.29 -11.92
CA ALA A 217 19.21 -18.30 -12.74
C ALA A 217 17.95 -17.88 -12.00
N PHE A 218 17.65 -16.58 -11.94
CA PHE A 218 16.48 -16.02 -11.21
C PHE A 218 15.21 -16.84 -11.45
N ARG A 219 15.02 -17.31 -12.68
CA ARG A 219 13.88 -18.17 -13.07
C ARG A 219 13.84 -19.50 -12.32
N GLU A 220 14.98 -20.12 -12.09
CA GLU A 220 15.07 -21.41 -11.37
C GLU A 220 14.83 -21.22 -9.88
N ALA A 221 15.43 -20.19 -9.29
CA ALA A 221 15.22 -19.83 -7.90
C ALA A 221 13.75 -19.45 -7.62
N PHE A 222 13.14 -18.67 -8.51
CA PHE A 222 11.71 -18.31 -8.43
C PHE A 222 10.83 -19.56 -8.56
N ALA A 223 11.11 -20.44 -9.54
CA ALA A 223 10.37 -21.70 -9.72
C ALA A 223 10.50 -22.61 -8.49
N HIS A 224 11.66 -22.61 -7.83
CA HIS A 224 11.87 -23.35 -6.60
C HIS A 224 10.98 -22.83 -5.46
N VAL A 225 11.01 -21.52 -5.18
CA VAL A 225 10.16 -20.90 -4.15
C VAL A 225 8.66 -21.09 -4.46
N TRP A 226 8.25 -20.99 -5.74
CA TRP A 226 6.86 -21.22 -6.14
C TRP A 226 6.39 -22.66 -5.94
N ARG A 227 7.29 -23.65 -6.02
CA ARG A 227 6.99 -25.05 -5.71
C ARG A 227 6.79 -25.30 -4.22
N MET A 228 7.33 -24.48 -3.36
CA MET A 228 7.11 -24.56 -1.91
C MET A 228 5.65 -24.26 -1.60
N ALA A 229 4.92 -25.23 -1.07
CA ALA A 229 3.47 -25.11 -0.86
C ALA A 229 3.09 -23.93 0.04
N ASP A 230 3.87 -23.67 1.10
CA ASP A 230 3.61 -22.60 2.06
C ASP A 230 3.86 -21.20 1.47
N ALA A 231 4.97 -21.02 0.72
CA ALA A 231 5.25 -19.77 0.04
C ALA A 231 4.20 -19.44 -1.02
N ARG A 232 3.76 -20.45 -1.80
CA ARG A 232 2.71 -20.30 -2.80
C ARG A 232 1.36 -19.96 -2.16
N ARG A 233 0.93 -20.67 -1.11
CA ARG A 233 -0.32 -20.39 -0.39
C ARG A 233 -0.32 -18.99 0.19
N PHE A 234 0.79 -18.56 0.76
CA PHE A 234 0.93 -17.22 1.31
C PHE A 234 0.92 -16.15 0.21
N ALA A 235 1.58 -16.38 -0.94
CA ALA A 235 1.53 -15.46 -2.08
C ALA A 235 0.11 -15.32 -2.66
N ILE A 236 -0.66 -16.42 -2.74
CA ILE A 236 -2.06 -16.40 -3.17
C ILE A 236 -2.93 -15.64 -2.15
N PHE A 237 -2.71 -15.85 -0.86
CA PHE A 237 -3.39 -15.10 0.19
C PHE A 237 -3.11 -13.59 0.06
N VAL A 238 -1.83 -13.19 -0.07
CA VAL A 238 -1.45 -11.79 -0.27
C VAL A 238 -2.11 -11.22 -1.51
N PHE A 239 -2.11 -11.95 -2.62
CA PHE A 239 -2.73 -11.51 -3.85
C PHE A 239 -4.24 -11.26 -3.68
N ILE A 240 -4.99 -12.23 -3.15
CA ILE A 240 -6.46 -12.13 -3.01
C ILE A 240 -6.84 -11.04 -2.02
N SER A 241 -6.18 -10.96 -0.88
CA SER A 241 -6.49 -9.97 0.14
C SER A 241 -6.13 -8.54 -0.29
N MET A 242 -5.00 -8.36 -1.01
CA MET A 242 -4.61 -7.06 -1.54
C MET A 242 -5.45 -6.65 -2.76
N LEU A 243 -5.95 -7.62 -3.53
CA LEU A 243 -6.90 -7.37 -4.61
C LEU A 243 -8.22 -6.80 -4.04
N ALA A 244 -8.76 -7.44 -3.00
CA ALA A 244 -9.95 -6.95 -2.31
C ALA A 244 -9.72 -5.56 -1.67
N TYR A 245 -8.54 -5.35 -1.06
CA TYR A 245 -8.19 -4.06 -0.47
C TYR A 245 -8.10 -2.93 -1.50
N SER A 246 -7.49 -3.18 -2.66
CA SER A 246 -7.23 -2.12 -3.65
C SER A 246 -8.43 -1.81 -4.55
N ALA A 247 -9.36 -2.75 -4.73
CA ALA A 247 -10.53 -2.55 -5.58
C ALA A 247 -11.46 -1.47 -5.03
N GLN A 248 -11.66 -1.44 -3.70
CA GLN A 248 -12.50 -0.45 -3.01
C GLN A 248 -11.97 0.99 -3.11
N ASP A 249 -10.64 1.16 -3.16
CA ASP A 249 -10.01 2.49 -3.06
C ASP A 249 -10.45 3.44 -4.19
N LEU A 250 -10.71 2.92 -5.38
CA LEU A 250 -11.11 3.73 -6.53
C LEU A 250 -12.62 3.95 -6.66
N ILE A 251 -13.44 3.14 -6.00
CA ILE A 251 -14.90 3.20 -6.13
C ILE A 251 -15.61 3.82 -4.92
N LEU A 252 -14.97 3.87 -3.76
CA LEU A 252 -15.58 4.34 -2.51
C LEU A 252 -16.01 5.81 -2.56
N GLU A 253 -15.13 6.71 -3.02
CA GLU A 253 -15.46 8.14 -3.15
C GLU A 253 -16.53 8.40 -4.21
N PRO A 254 -16.45 7.84 -5.45
CA PRO A 254 -17.53 7.95 -6.44
C PRO A 254 -18.87 7.42 -5.91
N PHE A 255 -18.87 6.28 -5.22
CA PHE A 255 -20.08 5.73 -4.58
C PHE A 255 -20.67 6.72 -3.56
N ALA A 256 -19.82 7.25 -2.66
CA ALA A 256 -20.27 8.18 -1.63
C ALA A 256 -20.83 9.49 -2.26
N ALA A 257 -20.19 10.00 -3.31
CA ALA A 257 -20.67 11.17 -4.05
C ALA A 257 -22.03 10.91 -4.70
N LEU A 258 -22.19 9.82 -5.43
CA LEU A 258 -23.41 9.51 -6.17
C LEU A 258 -24.58 9.13 -5.28
N ARG A 259 -24.34 8.37 -4.20
CA ARG A 259 -25.42 7.87 -3.34
C ARG A 259 -25.81 8.83 -2.23
N PHE A 260 -24.84 9.58 -1.69
CA PHE A 260 -25.05 10.48 -0.55
C PHE A 260 -25.01 11.96 -0.94
N GLY A 261 -24.77 12.28 -2.21
CA GLY A 261 -24.67 13.65 -2.70
C GLY A 261 -23.50 14.44 -2.14
N LEU A 262 -22.40 13.76 -1.76
CA LEU A 262 -21.24 14.39 -1.14
C LEU A 262 -20.44 15.22 -2.15
N THR A 263 -20.07 16.42 -1.73
CA THR A 263 -19.17 17.30 -2.51
C THR A 263 -17.75 16.72 -2.64
N PRO A 264 -16.93 17.22 -3.58
CA PRO A 264 -15.53 16.82 -3.69
C PRO A 264 -14.73 16.95 -2.39
N GLY A 265 -14.94 18.03 -1.65
CA GLY A 265 -14.28 18.21 -0.35
C GLY A 265 -14.77 17.21 0.71
N GLN A 266 -16.06 16.92 0.72
CA GLN A 266 -16.61 15.95 1.65
C GLN A 266 -16.14 14.52 1.37
N THR A 267 -16.02 14.12 0.09
CA THR A 267 -15.48 12.79 -0.24
C THR A 267 -13.99 12.69 0.05
N ALA A 268 -13.21 13.75 -0.17
CA ALA A 268 -11.82 13.79 0.24
C ALA A 268 -11.66 13.68 1.77
N SER A 269 -12.52 14.36 2.54
CA SER A 269 -12.56 14.20 4.00
C SER A 269 -12.92 12.77 4.43
N LEU A 270 -13.82 12.11 3.70
CA LEU A 270 -14.19 10.72 3.93
C LEU A 270 -13.00 9.77 3.69
N SER A 271 -12.21 9.99 2.64
CA SER A 271 -10.95 9.26 2.41
C SER A 271 -9.93 9.49 3.55
N GLY A 272 -9.84 10.73 4.05
CA GLY A 272 -9.04 11.03 5.24
C GLY A 272 -9.50 10.24 6.47
N MET A 273 -10.80 10.11 6.66
CA MET A 273 -11.39 9.34 7.76
C MET A 273 -11.13 7.84 7.62
N GLN A 274 -11.21 7.29 6.40
CA GLN A 274 -10.82 5.91 6.10
C GLN A 274 -9.36 5.65 6.51
N ASN A 275 -8.46 6.50 6.05
CA ASN A 275 -7.02 6.39 6.38
C ASN A 275 -6.75 6.62 7.88
N GLY A 276 -7.55 7.45 8.56
CA GLY A 276 -7.56 7.59 10.02
C GLY A 276 -7.92 6.26 10.72
N GLY A 277 -8.93 5.58 10.21
CA GLY A 277 -9.28 4.22 10.65
C GLY A 277 -8.12 3.24 10.45
N VAL A 278 -7.48 3.25 9.26
CA VAL A 278 -6.31 2.40 8.96
C VAL A 278 -5.20 2.64 9.98
N LEU A 279 -4.85 3.91 10.23
CA LEU A 279 -3.80 4.27 11.19
C LEU A 279 -4.14 3.77 12.60
N PHE A 280 -5.38 3.98 13.04
CA PHE A 280 -5.83 3.55 14.37
C PHE A 280 -5.78 2.01 14.50
N GLY A 281 -6.24 1.27 13.48
CA GLY A 281 -6.14 -0.19 13.44
C GLY A 281 -4.70 -0.71 13.50
N MET A 282 -3.79 -0.08 12.74
CA MET A 282 -2.36 -0.43 12.75
C MET A 282 -1.72 -0.19 14.12
N ILE A 283 -1.99 0.95 14.76
CA ILE A 283 -1.45 1.28 16.08
C ILE A 283 -2.00 0.31 17.12
N LEU A 284 -3.30 0.03 17.08
CA LEU A 284 -3.94 -0.89 18.03
C LEU A 284 -3.28 -2.28 17.99
N VAL A 285 -3.14 -2.86 16.80
CA VAL A 285 -2.48 -4.16 16.64
C VAL A 285 -1.02 -4.11 17.08
N GLY A 286 -0.29 -3.06 16.69
CA GLY A 286 1.11 -2.89 17.11
C GLY A 286 1.28 -2.84 18.63
N VAL A 287 0.43 -2.09 19.32
CA VAL A 287 0.44 -1.98 20.80
C VAL A 287 0.01 -3.30 21.43
N LEU A 288 -1.11 -3.89 21.02
CA LEU A 288 -1.61 -5.12 21.63
C LEU A 288 -0.69 -6.31 21.38
N ALA A 289 -0.12 -6.44 20.18
CA ALA A 289 0.83 -7.50 19.87
C ALA A 289 2.11 -7.40 20.72
N THR A 290 2.56 -6.18 21.04
CA THR A 290 3.74 -5.99 21.90
C THR A 290 3.44 -6.20 23.39
N MET A 291 2.31 -5.69 23.87
CA MET A 291 1.95 -5.79 25.30
C MET A 291 1.53 -7.21 25.72
N PHE A 292 0.88 -7.94 24.82
CA PHE A 292 0.25 -9.24 25.11
C PHE A 292 0.87 -10.41 24.34
N ASN A 293 2.12 -10.30 23.93
CA ASN A 293 2.88 -11.33 23.18
C ASN A 293 2.86 -12.73 23.82
N ARG A 294 2.48 -12.83 25.11
CA ARG A 294 2.43 -14.07 25.89
C ARG A 294 1.17 -14.92 25.61
N TYR A 295 0.16 -14.37 24.96
CA TYR A 295 -1.11 -15.06 24.75
C TYR A 295 -1.23 -15.57 23.30
N ARG A 296 -1.53 -16.88 23.14
CA ARG A 296 -1.76 -17.54 21.84
C ARG A 296 -2.83 -16.86 20.97
N PHE A 297 -3.75 -16.12 21.58
CA PHE A 297 -4.78 -15.36 20.88
C PHE A 297 -4.19 -14.16 20.10
N MET A 298 -2.99 -13.71 20.44
CA MET A 298 -2.28 -12.58 19.82
C MET A 298 -1.38 -12.99 18.65
N GLU A 299 -1.49 -14.22 18.14
CA GLU A 299 -0.79 -14.64 16.93
C GLU A 299 -1.19 -13.76 15.73
N LEU A 300 -0.23 -13.36 14.91
CA LEU A 300 -0.46 -12.51 13.71
C LEU A 300 -1.57 -13.07 12.82
N ARG A 301 -1.67 -14.40 12.72
CA ARG A 301 -2.73 -15.07 11.94
C ARG A 301 -4.14 -14.69 12.41
N ASN A 302 -4.37 -14.64 13.72
CA ASN A 302 -5.68 -14.30 14.28
C ASN A 302 -6.04 -12.84 13.99
N TRP A 303 -5.04 -11.93 14.03
CA TRP A 303 -5.21 -10.54 13.63
C TRP A 303 -5.52 -10.38 12.15
N VAL A 304 -4.85 -11.17 11.29
CA VAL A 304 -5.17 -11.22 9.84
C VAL A 304 -6.63 -11.65 9.64
N MET A 305 -7.05 -12.73 10.29
CA MET A 305 -8.43 -13.22 10.17
C MET A 305 -9.44 -12.21 10.69
N LEU A 306 -9.18 -11.61 11.86
CA LEU A 306 -10.07 -10.58 12.45
C LEU A 306 -10.18 -9.36 11.54
N GLY A 307 -9.07 -8.89 10.99
CA GLY A 307 -9.07 -7.77 10.05
C GLY A 307 -9.83 -8.09 8.75
N CYS A 308 -9.61 -9.27 8.14
CA CYS A 308 -10.35 -9.69 6.96
C CYS A 308 -11.85 -9.83 7.22
N PHE A 309 -12.28 -10.46 8.32
CA PHE A 309 -13.70 -10.54 8.69
C PHE A 309 -14.29 -9.17 8.98
N GLY A 310 -13.56 -8.31 9.70
CA GLY A 310 -13.98 -6.93 9.96
C GLY A 310 -14.17 -6.13 8.68
N SER A 311 -13.24 -6.25 7.72
CA SER A 311 -13.34 -5.60 6.41
C SER A 311 -14.53 -6.12 5.61
N SER A 312 -14.75 -7.45 5.62
CA SER A 312 -15.93 -8.07 4.98
C SER A 312 -17.23 -7.53 5.58
N LEU A 313 -17.32 -7.46 6.90
CA LEU A 313 -18.51 -6.95 7.59
C LEU A 313 -18.74 -5.46 7.29
N ALA A 314 -17.69 -4.65 7.27
CA ALA A 314 -17.78 -3.24 6.92
C ALA A 314 -18.23 -3.03 5.46
N LEU A 315 -17.74 -3.85 4.53
CA LEU A 315 -18.18 -3.85 3.12
C LEU A 315 -19.65 -4.26 2.98
N ILE A 316 -20.11 -5.27 3.73
CA ILE A 316 -21.53 -5.61 3.80
C ILE A 316 -22.34 -4.41 4.34
N GLY A 317 -21.81 -3.69 5.32
CA GLY A 317 -22.40 -2.42 5.78
C GLY A 317 -22.53 -1.40 4.66
N LEU A 318 -21.55 -1.28 3.75
CA LEU A 318 -21.64 -0.41 2.57
C LEU A 318 -22.67 -0.91 1.54
N VAL A 319 -22.84 -2.21 1.39
CA VAL A 319 -23.93 -2.78 0.57
C VAL A 319 -25.31 -2.38 1.11
N VAL A 320 -25.48 -2.40 2.43
CA VAL A 320 -26.72 -1.92 3.08
C VAL A 320 -26.85 -0.40 2.91
N ALA A 321 -25.75 0.35 3.07
CA ALA A 321 -25.72 1.80 2.86
C ALA A 321 -26.17 2.20 1.44
N ALA A 322 -25.80 1.43 0.43
CA ALA A 322 -26.22 1.66 -0.95
C ALA A 322 -27.75 1.57 -1.11
N ARG A 323 -28.39 0.68 -0.37
CA ARG A 323 -29.85 0.53 -0.39
C ARG A 323 -30.57 1.59 0.47
N MET A 324 -30.07 1.86 1.68
CA MET A 324 -30.70 2.79 2.61
C MET A 324 -30.50 4.28 2.22
N GLY A 325 -29.33 4.64 1.73
CA GLY A 325 -29.03 6.02 1.35
C GLY A 325 -28.76 6.97 2.52
N PRO A 326 -29.07 8.28 2.40
CA PRO A 326 -28.67 9.34 3.33
C PRO A 326 -28.87 9.13 4.83
N PRO A 327 -29.88 8.37 5.33
CA PRO A 327 -29.99 8.08 6.76
C PRO A 327 -28.84 7.21 7.31
N TRP A 328 -28.10 6.53 6.44
CA TRP A 328 -26.98 5.67 6.85
C TRP A 328 -25.75 6.47 7.26
N PRO A 329 -25.09 6.14 8.39
CA PRO A 329 -23.90 6.84 8.86
C PRO A 329 -22.65 6.45 8.04
N ILE A 330 -22.53 6.95 6.82
CA ILE A 330 -21.47 6.55 5.87
C ILE A 330 -20.08 6.78 6.44
N SER A 331 -19.85 7.88 7.17
CA SER A 331 -18.55 8.20 7.77
C SER A 331 -18.09 7.15 8.78
N ALA A 332 -19.03 6.66 9.62
CA ALA A 332 -18.73 5.60 10.59
C ALA A 332 -18.42 4.26 9.89
N SER A 333 -19.16 3.93 8.81
CA SER A 333 -18.93 2.72 8.02
C SER A 333 -17.55 2.74 7.33
N VAL A 334 -17.16 3.87 6.77
CA VAL A 334 -15.88 4.05 6.10
C VAL A 334 -14.72 4.04 7.10
N PHE A 335 -14.90 4.65 8.28
CA PHE A 335 -13.92 4.55 9.37
C PHE A 335 -13.76 3.09 9.84
N ALA A 336 -14.84 2.36 10.03
CA ALA A 336 -14.82 0.95 10.44
C ALA A 336 -14.12 0.07 9.38
N LEU A 337 -14.37 0.34 8.09
CA LEU A 337 -13.66 -0.32 6.99
C LEU A 337 -12.17 -0.03 7.03
N GLY A 338 -11.78 1.24 7.18
CA GLY A 338 -10.40 1.65 7.34
C GLY A 338 -9.74 0.96 8.54
N PHE A 339 -10.41 0.95 9.69
CA PHE A 339 -9.92 0.30 10.90
C PHE A 339 -9.65 -1.20 10.68
N ALA A 340 -10.58 -1.93 10.11
CA ALA A 340 -10.43 -3.35 9.82
C ALA A 340 -9.30 -3.61 8.80
N ASN A 341 -9.19 -2.76 7.78
CA ASN A 341 -8.10 -2.79 6.80
C ASN A 341 -6.73 -2.53 7.46
N GLY A 342 -6.65 -1.62 8.42
CA GLY A 342 -5.43 -1.34 9.18
C GLY A 342 -4.99 -2.53 10.05
N VAL A 343 -5.94 -3.17 10.73
CA VAL A 343 -5.72 -4.42 11.49
C VAL A 343 -5.17 -5.51 10.59
N TYR A 344 -5.83 -5.73 9.43
CA TYR A 344 -5.38 -6.70 8.43
C TYR A 344 -3.98 -6.38 7.92
N ALA A 345 -3.74 -5.16 7.45
CA ALA A 345 -2.52 -4.78 6.74
C ALA A 345 -1.26 -4.97 7.60
N VAL A 346 -1.26 -4.49 8.84
CA VAL A 346 -0.09 -4.62 9.71
C VAL A 346 0.17 -6.08 10.09
N ALA A 347 -0.89 -6.87 10.31
CA ALA A 347 -0.76 -8.29 10.61
C ALA A 347 -0.28 -9.10 9.40
N ALA A 348 -0.75 -8.77 8.19
CA ALA A 348 -0.30 -9.38 6.95
C ALA A 348 1.18 -9.09 6.68
N ILE A 349 1.61 -7.83 6.83
CA ILE A 349 3.02 -7.44 6.69
C ILE A 349 3.89 -8.18 7.71
N GLY A 350 3.48 -8.23 8.98
CA GLY A 350 4.17 -9.00 10.01
C GLY A 350 4.30 -10.49 9.66
N SER A 351 3.23 -11.08 9.12
CA SER A 351 3.22 -12.47 8.65
C SER A 351 4.13 -12.69 7.44
N MET A 352 4.27 -11.69 6.54
CA MET A 352 5.22 -11.76 5.41
C MET A 352 6.66 -11.90 5.92
N PHE A 353 7.07 -11.08 6.88
CA PHE A 353 8.41 -11.16 7.48
C PHE A 353 8.63 -12.50 8.19
N THR A 354 7.64 -12.99 8.93
CA THR A 354 7.74 -14.27 9.65
C THR A 354 7.84 -15.44 8.68
N SER A 355 6.98 -15.49 7.66
CA SER A 355 6.97 -16.54 6.64
C SER A 355 8.23 -16.53 5.76
N ALA A 356 8.82 -15.36 5.51
CA ALA A 356 10.06 -15.29 4.75
C ALA A 356 11.25 -15.91 5.50
N ARG A 357 11.24 -15.87 6.85
CA ARG A 357 12.32 -16.37 7.71
C ARG A 357 12.21 -17.85 8.08
N ALA A 358 11.02 -18.46 7.96
CA ALA A 358 10.67 -19.75 8.58
C ALA A 358 11.48 -20.98 8.09
N GLU A 359 12.25 -20.89 6.98
CA GLU A 359 12.97 -22.05 6.41
C GLU A 359 14.44 -21.75 6.04
N GLY A 360 15.10 -20.87 6.80
CA GLY A 360 16.52 -20.55 6.60
C GLY A 360 16.78 -19.34 5.70
N SER A 361 17.93 -18.72 5.88
CA SER A 361 18.29 -17.40 5.31
C SER A 361 18.55 -17.38 3.79
N GLU A 362 18.68 -18.52 3.14
CA GLU A 362 19.10 -18.56 1.72
C GLU A 362 18.06 -18.01 0.73
N HIS A 363 16.76 -18.04 1.06
CA HIS A 363 15.68 -17.65 0.18
C HIS A 363 14.78 -16.54 0.74
N GLU A 364 15.12 -15.92 1.86
CA GLU A 364 14.32 -14.87 2.51
C GLU A 364 14.02 -13.70 1.55
N GLY A 365 15.05 -13.20 0.86
CA GLY A 365 14.89 -12.10 -0.10
C GLY A 365 13.99 -12.46 -1.29
N LEU A 366 14.08 -13.71 -1.77
CA LEU A 366 13.27 -14.16 -2.90
C LEU A 366 11.80 -14.36 -2.51
N ARG A 367 11.52 -14.86 -1.30
CA ARG A 367 10.16 -14.96 -0.75
C ARG A 367 9.53 -13.59 -0.55
N MET A 368 10.26 -12.64 0.05
CA MET A 368 9.80 -11.25 0.16
C MET A 368 9.54 -10.62 -1.20
N GLY A 369 10.38 -10.91 -2.19
CA GLY A 369 10.20 -10.50 -3.58
C GLY A 369 8.92 -11.09 -4.21
N LEU A 370 8.64 -12.37 -3.98
CA LEU A 370 7.41 -13.02 -4.44
C LEU A 370 6.16 -12.38 -3.82
N PHE A 371 6.18 -12.14 -2.51
CA PHE A 371 5.05 -11.52 -1.81
C PHE A 371 4.83 -10.08 -2.27
N GLY A 372 5.91 -9.31 -2.42
CA GLY A 372 5.84 -7.94 -2.95
C GLY A 372 5.34 -7.89 -4.40
N ALA A 373 5.71 -8.87 -5.24
CA ALA A 373 5.20 -8.98 -6.60
C ALA A 373 3.70 -9.32 -6.60
N ALA A 374 3.26 -10.27 -5.77
CA ALA A 374 1.85 -10.60 -5.61
C ALA A 374 1.02 -9.37 -5.19
N GLN A 375 1.52 -8.59 -4.23
CA GLN A 375 0.91 -7.32 -3.81
C GLN A 375 0.84 -6.31 -4.95
N ALA A 376 1.94 -6.08 -5.68
CA ALA A 376 1.98 -5.09 -6.75
C ALA A 376 1.00 -5.42 -7.89
N VAL A 377 0.93 -6.71 -8.27
CA VAL A 377 -0.02 -7.17 -9.28
C VAL A 377 -1.46 -7.03 -8.77
N ALA A 378 -1.71 -7.35 -7.50
CA ALA A 378 -3.03 -7.19 -6.89
C ALA A 378 -3.50 -5.73 -6.88
N PHE A 379 -2.63 -4.78 -6.53
CA PHE A 379 -2.96 -3.35 -6.56
C PHE A 379 -3.24 -2.84 -7.98
N GLY A 380 -2.45 -3.27 -8.97
CA GLY A 380 -2.70 -2.92 -10.37
C GLY A 380 -4.02 -3.47 -10.89
N LEU A 381 -4.31 -4.75 -10.62
CA LEU A 381 -5.54 -5.39 -11.09
C LEU A 381 -6.77 -4.98 -10.28
N GLY A 382 -6.63 -4.71 -8.98
CA GLY A 382 -7.74 -4.36 -8.11
C GLY A 382 -8.44 -3.07 -8.55
N GLY A 383 -7.66 -2.04 -8.89
CA GLY A 383 -8.22 -0.79 -9.40
C GLY A 383 -9.07 -0.97 -10.66
N VAL A 384 -8.55 -1.72 -11.65
CA VAL A 384 -9.33 -2.04 -12.88
C VAL A 384 -10.50 -2.96 -12.58
N ALA A 385 -10.33 -3.96 -11.69
CA ALA A 385 -11.41 -4.85 -11.34
C ALA A 385 -12.57 -4.12 -10.67
N GLY A 386 -12.30 -3.26 -9.65
CA GLY A 386 -13.32 -2.49 -8.96
C GLY A 386 -14.07 -1.54 -9.91
N THR A 387 -13.32 -0.74 -10.68
CA THR A 387 -13.92 0.24 -11.61
C THR A 387 -14.59 -0.44 -12.80
N GLY A 388 -13.95 -1.45 -13.40
CA GLY A 388 -14.50 -2.19 -14.54
C GLY A 388 -15.75 -2.99 -14.20
N LEU A 389 -15.77 -3.65 -13.01
CA LEU A 389 -16.97 -4.32 -12.54
C LEU A 389 -18.12 -3.35 -12.23
N SER A 390 -17.80 -2.16 -11.69
CA SER A 390 -18.81 -1.14 -11.45
C SER A 390 -19.46 -0.66 -12.76
N ASP A 391 -18.66 -0.41 -13.81
CA ASP A 391 -19.19 -0.04 -15.13
C ASP A 391 -19.94 -1.20 -15.80
N PHE A 392 -19.44 -2.45 -15.66
CA PHE A 392 -20.12 -3.63 -16.17
C PHE A 392 -21.50 -3.81 -15.52
N PHE A 393 -21.61 -3.72 -14.21
CA PHE A 393 -22.91 -3.85 -13.53
C PHE A 393 -23.86 -2.71 -13.87
N ARG A 394 -23.37 -1.50 -14.16
CA ARG A 394 -24.21 -0.37 -14.63
C ARG A 394 -24.90 -0.64 -15.96
N ILE A 395 -24.39 -1.55 -16.79
CA ILE A 395 -25.06 -1.92 -18.06
C ILE A 395 -26.35 -2.67 -17.78
N PHE A 396 -26.42 -3.43 -16.68
CA PHE A 396 -27.55 -4.30 -16.32
C PHE A 396 -28.42 -3.75 -15.20
N MET A 397 -27.99 -2.68 -14.53
CA MET A 397 -28.63 -2.11 -13.38
C MET A 397 -28.94 -0.64 -13.62
N ASP A 398 -30.22 -0.25 -13.50
CA ASP A 398 -30.68 1.13 -13.73
C ASP A 398 -30.17 2.10 -12.65
N ALA A 399 -29.71 1.59 -11.48
CA ALA A 399 -29.27 2.39 -10.35
C ALA A 399 -27.74 2.24 -10.14
N PRO A 400 -26.95 3.30 -10.35
CA PRO A 400 -25.50 3.26 -10.20
C PRO A 400 -25.01 2.78 -8.82
N GLU A 401 -25.77 3.12 -7.76
CA GLU A 401 -25.47 2.72 -6.40
C GLU A 401 -25.56 1.21 -6.16
N ILE A 402 -26.46 0.52 -6.90
CA ILE A 402 -26.58 -0.94 -6.81
C ILE A 402 -25.40 -1.61 -7.51
N ALA A 403 -24.88 -1.02 -8.60
CA ALA A 403 -23.68 -1.50 -9.28
C ALA A 403 -22.48 -1.47 -8.32
N TYR A 404 -22.27 -0.38 -7.60
CA TYR A 404 -21.22 -0.31 -6.58
C TYR A 404 -21.43 -1.29 -5.44
N ALA A 405 -22.68 -1.46 -4.96
CA ALA A 405 -23.02 -2.44 -3.93
C ALA A 405 -22.62 -3.86 -4.35
N SER A 406 -22.82 -4.21 -5.61
CA SER A 406 -22.43 -5.52 -6.16
C SER A 406 -20.91 -5.73 -6.11
N VAL A 407 -20.12 -4.69 -6.40
CA VAL A 407 -18.67 -4.75 -6.27
C VAL A 407 -18.25 -4.92 -4.81
N PHE A 408 -18.82 -4.13 -3.88
CA PHE A 408 -18.55 -4.29 -2.45
C PHE A 408 -18.93 -5.68 -1.91
N ALA A 409 -19.99 -6.30 -2.43
CA ALA A 409 -20.36 -7.65 -2.06
C ALA A 409 -19.31 -8.69 -2.54
N ILE A 410 -18.78 -8.52 -3.75
CA ILE A 410 -17.70 -9.36 -4.28
C ILE A 410 -16.42 -9.18 -3.44
N GLU A 411 -16.07 -7.95 -3.10
CA GLU A 411 -14.90 -7.64 -2.25
C GLU A 411 -15.06 -8.24 -0.84
N ALA A 412 -16.26 -8.15 -0.25
CA ALA A 412 -16.56 -8.79 1.02
C ALA A 412 -16.33 -10.31 0.96
N LEU A 413 -16.75 -10.95 -0.14
CA LEU A 413 -16.51 -12.37 -0.36
C LEU A 413 -15.01 -12.68 -0.53
N LEU A 414 -14.27 -11.85 -1.26
CA LEU A 414 -12.81 -11.99 -1.40
C LEU A 414 -12.10 -11.90 -0.05
N PHE A 415 -12.51 -11.01 0.85
CA PHE A 415 -11.98 -10.96 2.21
C PHE A 415 -12.31 -12.20 3.03
N VAL A 416 -13.51 -12.79 2.88
CA VAL A 416 -13.84 -14.08 3.51
C VAL A 416 -12.93 -15.19 2.99
N VAL A 417 -12.72 -15.25 1.66
CA VAL A 417 -11.78 -16.21 1.06
C VAL A 417 -10.35 -15.98 1.57
N ALA A 418 -9.91 -14.73 1.67
CA ALA A 418 -8.61 -14.40 2.25
C ALA A 418 -8.49 -14.84 3.71
N ALA A 419 -9.53 -14.61 4.54
CA ALA A 419 -9.58 -15.10 5.91
C ALA A 419 -9.49 -16.63 5.99
N TRP A 420 -10.20 -17.34 5.10
CA TRP A 420 -10.11 -18.80 5.00
C TRP A 420 -8.70 -19.27 4.61
N LEU A 421 -8.08 -18.65 3.61
CA LEU A 421 -6.69 -18.96 3.24
C LEU A 421 -5.72 -18.71 4.39
N ALA A 422 -5.95 -17.65 5.18
CA ALA A 422 -5.12 -17.34 6.35
C ALA A 422 -5.15 -18.46 7.41
N THR A 423 -6.24 -19.25 7.50
CA THR A 423 -6.32 -20.40 8.42
C THR A 423 -5.28 -21.50 8.12
N SER A 424 -4.86 -21.60 6.86
CA SER A 424 -3.88 -22.61 6.42
C SER A 424 -2.43 -22.14 6.56
N ILE A 425 -2.20 -20.85 6.87
CA ILE A 425 -0.87 -20.27 7.02
C ILE A 425 -0.30 -20.69 8.39
N GLY A 426 0.91 -21.23 8.41
CA GLY A 426 1.62 -21.59 9.64
C GLY A 426 1.21 -22.90 10.32
N ARG A 427 0.27 -23.67 9.75
CA ARG A 427 -0.07 -25.00 10.29
C ARG A 427 1.09 -26.00 10.22
N ASN A 428 1.92 -25.91 9.19
CA ASN A 428 3.01 -26.88 8.97
C ASN A 428 4.24 -26.58 9.84
N THR A 429 4.47 -25.35 10.25
CA THR A 429 5.57 -25.00 11.17
C THR A 429 5.35 -25.58 12.56
N ALA A 430 4.13 -25.58 13.07
CA ALA A 430 3.79 -26.20 14.35
C ALA A 430 3.88 -27.74 14.31
N HIS A 431 3.62 -28.36 13.15
CA HIS A 431 3.78 -29.82 12.98
C HIS A 431 5.24 -30.25 12.83
N SER A 432 6.08 -29.41 12.21
CA SER A 432 7.52 -29.68 12.03
C SER A 432 8.30 -29.56 13.35
N GLU A 433 7.93 -28.62 14.23
CA GLU A 433 8.53 -28.53 15.58
C GLU A 433 8.15 -29.70 16.47
N ASN A 434 6.92 -30.24 16.37
CA ASN A 434 6.49 -31.41 17.13
C ASN A 434 7.03 -32.75 16.58
N GLN A 435 7.59 -32.75 15.37
CA GLN A 435 8.20 -33.97 14.79
C GLN A 435 9.72 -33.95 14.79
N ASN A 436 10.35 -32.95 15.40
CA ASN A 436 11.80 -32.91 15.52
C ASN A 436 12.24 -33.98 16.58
N PRO A 437 12.93 -35.07 16.19
CA PRO A 437 13.29 -36.15 17.11
C PRO A 437 14.16 -35.68 18.29
N LEU A 438 14.85 -34.55 18.14
CA LEU A 438 15.64 -33.93 19.23
C LEU A 438 14.75 -33.31 20.34
N VAL A 439 13.55 -32.82 20.02
CA VAL A 439 12.61 -32.28 21.01
C VAL A 439 11.87 -33.40 21.72
N LEU A 440 11.60 -34.52 21.06
CA LEU A 440 11.02 -35.73 21.64
C LEU A 440 12.02 -36.44 22.54
N ALA A 441 13.32 -36.45 22.22
CA ALA A 441 14.37 -37.02 23.03
C ALA A 441 14.60 -36.22 24.33
N ALA A 442 14.61 -34.87 24.26
CA ALA A 442 14.76 -34.00 25.43
C ALA A 442 13.57 -34.07 26.43
N GLY A 443 12.36 -34.37 25.92
CA GLY A 443 11.17 -34.56 26.75
C GLY A 443 11.13 -35.89 27.48
N HIS A 444 11.89 -36.90 27.01
CA HIS A 444 11.97 -38.21 27.65
C HIS A 444 13.07 -38.28 28.73
N GLU A 445 14.12 -37.46 28.67
CA GLU A 445 15.19 -37.44 29.70
C GLU A 445 14.79 -36.72 30.99
N ILE A 446 13.76 -35.83 30.94
CA ILE A 446 13.29 -35.12 32.16
C ILE A 446 12.29 -35.96 32.99
N GLY A 447 11.84 -37.10 32.48
CA GLY A 447 10.83 -37.95 33.13
C GLY A 447 11.38 -39.14 33.93
N VAL A 448 12.69 -39.36 34.01
CA VAL A 448 13.28 -40.58 34.61
C VAL A 448 14.12 -40.32 35.88
N GLU A 449 14.33 -39.07 36.29
CA GLU A 449 14.99 -38.76 37.58
C GLU A 449 14.01 -38.20 38.61
N GLY A 450 13.04 -38.99 39.03
CA GLY A 450 12.07 -38.64 40.08
C GLY A 450 11.25 -39.82 40.51
N GLY A 451 11.94 -40.91 40.88
CA GLY A 451 11.33 -42.07 41.52
C GLY A 451 12.20 -42.54 42.67
#